data_352cb02c3af3d271b517ead6b40be9ba
#
_entry.id   352cb02c3af3d271b517ead6b40be9ba
#
_cell.length_a   1.000
_cell.length_b   1.000
_cell.length_c   1.000
_cell.angle_alpha   90.00
_cell.angle_beta   90.00
_cell.angle_gamma   90.00
#
_symmetry.space_group_name_H-M   'P 1'
#
loop_
_entity.id
_entity.type
_entity.pdbx_description
1 polymer ?
#
loop_
_entity_poly.entity_id
_entity_poly.type
_entity_poly.pdbx_seq_one_letter_code
_entity_poly.pdbx_strand_id
1 'polypeptide(L)'
;MLRLDVLRSTPIERDPFEFVVVKDFIEREKLKEVLADYPEVPGPGSHPPSGLRIAGRFKDLMDEMLDAPFRNAIEEKFAVDLTGKPTMYTVRGFLRERDGQIHTDSKTKIITVLLYMNDDSWESPTGRLRLLRNGSDLENYAVEVEPAGGTLLIFKRSDNSWHGHHPFKGKRRAIQLNWVTDQSVVDREQGRHGFSSKLKRLFQPALSWGQ
;
A
#
# COMPACT_ATOMS: atom_id res chain seq x y z
N MET A 1 14.92 -10.33 -2.69
CA MET A 1 13.84 -10.87 -1.84
C MET A 1 12.48 -10.83 -2.53
N LEU A 2 12.29 -9.92 -3.51
CA LEU A 2 11.08 -9.88 -4.33
C LEU A 2 11.07 -10.97 -5.39
N ARG A 3 9.94 -11.66 -5.55
CA ARG A 3 9.76 -12.71 -6.55
C ARG A 3 9.25 -12.13 -7.85
N LEU A 4 10.13 -11.42 -8.57
CA LEU A 4 9.79 -10.73 -9.83
C LEU A 4 9.41 -11.70 -10.95
N ASP A 5 9.92 -12.92 -10.94
CA ASP A 5 9.54 -14.01 -11.83
C ASP A 5 8.06 -14.37 -11.67
N VAL A 6 7.60 -14.47 -10.41
CA VAL A 6 6.17 -14.72 -10.10
C VAL A 6 5.31 -13.56 -10.56
N LEU A 7 5.73 -12.31 -10.33
CA LEU A 7 4.99 -11.14 -10.85
C LEU A 7 4.87 -11.19 -12.37
N ARG A 8 5.97 -11.49 -13.08
CA ARG A 8 5.95 -11.57 -14.56
C ARG A 8 5.05 -12.69 -15.08
N SER A 9 5.06 -13.85 -14.44
CA SER A 9 4.28 -15.02 -14.86
C SER A 9 2.80 -14.95 -14.47
N THR A 10 2.43 -14.21 -13.42
CA THR A 10 1.02 -14.08 -13.00
C THR A 10 0.24 -13.30 -14.07
N PRO A 11 -0.87 -13.82 -14.61
CA PRO A 11 -1.68 -13.11 -15.59
C PRO A 11 -2.21 -11.77 -15.08
N ILE A 12 -2.34 -10.80 -15.98
CA ILE A 12 -3.05 -9.55 -15.70
C ILE A 12 -4.55 -9.77 -15.88
N GLU A 13 -5.33 -9.36 -14.90
CA GLU A 13 -6.78 -9.31 -14.96
C GLU A 13 -7.23 -7.95 -15.52
N ARG A 14 -8.36 -7.94 -16.26
CA ARG A 14 -8.88 -6.72 -16.90
C ARG A 14 -10.34 -6.41 -16.55
N ASP A 15 -11.01 -7.29 -15.82
CA ASP A 15 -12.36 -7.05 -15.30
C ASP A 15 -12.30 -6.82 -13.79
N PRO A 16 -12.69 -5.66 -13.29
CA PRO A 16 -13.32 -4.50 -13.95
C PRO A 16 -12.32 -3.47 -14.54
N PHE A 17 -11.06 -3.60 -14.27
CA PHE A 17 -9.94 -2.77 -14.75
C PHE A 17 -8.64 -3.58 -14.69
N GLU A 18 -7.53 -3.02 -15.16
CA GLU A 18 -6.24 -3.74 -15.17
C GLU A 18 -5.64 -3.85 -13.78
N PHE A 19 -5.47 -5.09 -13.29
CA PHE A 19 -4.82 -5.39 -12.02
C PHE A 19 -4.13 -6.75 -12.03
N VAL A 20 -3.26 -6.97 -11.03
CA VAL A 20 -2.67 -8.27 -10.72
C VAL A 20 -2.62 -8.47 -9.21
N VAL A 21 -2.93 -9.68 -8.75
CA VAL A 21 -2.73 -10.11 -7.36
C VAL A 21 -1.71 -11.24 -7.34
N VAL A 22 -0.63 -11.04 -6.61
CA VAL A 22 0.43 -12.04 -6.45
C VAL A 22 0.52 -12.44 -4.99
N LYS A 23 0.25 -13.71 -4.71
CA LYS A 23 0.50 -14.29 -3.38
C LYS A 23 1.98 -14.64 -3.23
N ASP A 24 2.46 -14.65 -2.00
CA ASP A 24 3.86 -15.01 -1.68
C ASP A 24 4.88 -14.22 -2.52
N PHE A 25 4.63 -12.93 -2.77
CA PHE A 25 5.52 -12.08 -3.57
C PHE A 25 6.89 -11.85 -2.93
N ILE A 26 6.97 -11.95 -1.61
CA ILE A 26 8.24 -11.95 -0.88
C ILE A 26 8.59 -13.40 -0.54
N GLU A 27 9.86 -13.78 -0.70
CA GLU A 27 10.38 -15.06 -0.24
C GLU A 27 10.04 -15.25 1.25
N ARG A 28 9.49 -16.41 1.60
CA ARG A 28 8.89 -16.65 2.93
C ARG A 28 9.84 -16.36 4.11
N GLU A 29 11.10 -16.78 3.99
CA GLU A 29 12.08 -16.54 5.06
C GLU A 29 12.45 -15.05 5.15
N LYS A 30 12.49 -14.35 4.00
CA LYS A 30 12.73 -12.91 3.96
C LYS A 30 11.56 -12.11 4.51
N LEU A 31 10.33 -12.58 4.31
CA LEU A 31 9.14 -11.94 4.88
C LEU A 31 9.22 -11.86 6.40
N LYS A 32 9.65 -12.93 7.08
CA LYS A 32 9.80 -12.93 8.54
C LYS A 32 10.83 -11.90 9.02
N GLU A 33 11.97 -11.82 8.31
CA GLU A 33 13.01 -10.82 8.61
C GLU A 33 12.46 -9.38 8.44
N VAL A 34 11.73 -9.12 7.35
CA VAL A 34 11.13 -7.81 7.08
C VAL A 34 10.05 -7.46 8.10
N LEU A 35 9.21 -8.42 8.50
CA LEU A 35 8.16 -8.20 9.50
C LEU A 35 8.73 -7.87 10.88
N ALA A 36 9.91 -8.43 11.23
CA ALA A 36 10.61 -8.10 12.46
C ALA A 36 11.12 -6.64 12.47
N ASP A 37 11.48 -6.11 11.30
CA ASP A 37 11.97 -4.74 11.12
C ASP A 37 10.86 -3.77 10.65
N TYR A 38 9.58 -4.21 10.66
CA TYR A 38 8.47 -3.34 10.26
C TYR A 38 8.41 -2.10 11.15
N PRO A 39 8.43 -0.87 10.60
CA PRO A 39 8.53 0.33 11.40
C PRO A 39 7.36 0.48 12.38
N GLU A 40 7.64 1.03 13.54
CA GLU A 40 6.60 1.42 14.48
C GLU A 40 5.75 2.55 13.87
N VAL A 41 4.47 2.24 13.64
CA VAL A 41 3.52 3.19 13.04
C VAL A 41 2.70 3.82 14.16
N PRO A 42 2.73 5.15 14.33
CA PRO A 42 2.20 5.82 15.53
C PRO A 42 0.66 5.83 15.63
N GLY A 43 -0.04 5.27 14.64
CA GLY A 43 -1.50 5.17 14.67
C GLY A 43 -2.14 4.94 13.30
N PRO A 44 -3.47 5.02 13.22
CA PRO A 44 -4.20 4.84 11.97
C PRO A 44 -3.89 5.91 10.92
N GLY A 45 -3.98 5.53 9.66
CA GLY A 45 -3.75 6.39 8.50
C GLY A 45 -2.51 6.00 7.71
N SER A 46 -2.15 6.85 6.75
CA SER A 46 -0.99 6.69 5.87
C SER A 46 0.17 7.53 6.41
N HIS A 47 1.31 6.92 6.66
CA HIS A 47 2.47 7.57 7.23
C HIS A 47 3.60 7.59 6.19
N PRO A 48 4.08 8.79 5.78
CA PRO A 48 5.22 8.89 4.87
C PRO A 48 6.51 8.45 5.56
N PRO A 49 7.54 8.00 4.81
CA PRO A 49 8.80 7.53 5.38
C PRO A 49 9.51 8.59 6.23
N SER A 50 9.34 9.87 5.92
CA SER A 50 9.92 10.97 6.69
C SER A 50 9.44 11.05 8.15
N GLY A 51 8.33 10.41 8.47
CA GLY A 51 7.78 10.35 9.83
C GLY A 51 8.05 9.02 10.55
N LEU A 52 8.82 8.11 9.97
CA LEU A 52 9.06 6.77 10.46
C LEU A 52 10.56 6.45 10.51
N ARG A 53 10.95 5.52 11.38
CA ARG A 53 12.29 4.96 11.36
C ARG A 53 12.32 3.79 10.38
N ILE A 54 12.83 4.05 9.18
CA ILE A 54 13.01 3.04 8.13
C ILE A 54 14.42 2.48 8.24
N ALA A 55 14.57 1.21 8.59
CA ALA A 55 15.86 0.57 8.83
C ALA A 55 15.81 -0.94 8.57
N GLY A 56 16.97 -1.61 8.62
CA GLY A 56 17.10 -3.06 8.53
C GLY A 56 16.50 -3.65 7.28
N ARG A 57 15.93 -4.83 7.38
CA ARG A 57 15.34 -5.56 6.26
C ARG A 57 14.12 -4.87 5.65
N PHE A 58 13.40 -4.08 6.44
CA PHE A 58 12.32 -3.26 5.87
C PHE A 58 12.87 -2.17 4.91
N LYS A 59 14.02 -1.58 5.26
CA LYS A 59 14.68 -0.64 4.34
C LYS A 59 15.15 -1.34 3.06
N ASP A 60 15.76 -2.52 3.19
CA ASP A 60 16.21 -3.31 2.04
C ASP A 60 15.04 -3.64 1.10
N LEU A 61 13.87 -4.02 1.65
CA LEU A 61 12.65 -4.23 0.88
C LEU A 61 12.23 -2.97 0.12
N MET A 62 12.24 -1.82 0.79
CA MET A 62 11.86 -0.56 0.14
C MET A 62 12.84 -0.16 -0.95
N ASP A 63 14.14 -0.38 -0.76
CA ASP A 63 15.15 -0.13 -1.79
C ASP A 63 14.87 -1.01 -3.02
N GLU A 64 14.59 -2.33 -2.87
CA GLU A 64 14.21 -3.21 -3.98
C GLU A 64 12.90 -2.77 -4.68
N MET A 65 11.89 -2.29 -3.92
CA MET A 65 10.62 -1.83 -4.48
C MET A 65 10.76 -0.49 -5.24
N LEU A 66 11.76 0.30 -4.94
CA LEU A 66 12.04 1.58 -5.59
C LEU A 66 13.03 1.47 -6.75
N ASP A 67 13.65 0.31 -6.92
CA ASP A 67 14.70 0.10 -7.92
C ASP A 67 14.13 -0.28 -9.31
N ALA A 68 14.97 -0.16 -10.31
CA ALA A 68 14.66 -0.40 -11.71
C ALA A 68 14.08 -1.80 -12.01
N PRO A 69 14.56 -2.92 -11.44
CA PRO A 69 14.02 -4.24 -11.72
C PRO A 69 12.52 -4.38 -11.40
N PHE A 70 12.05 -3.82 -10.29
CA PHE A 70 10.63 -3.85 -9.93
C PHE A 70 9.81 -2.91 -10.84
N ARG A 71 10.29 -1.70 -11.09
CA ARG A 71 9.67 -0.78 -12.05
C ARG A 71 9.51 -1.44 -13.42
N ASN A 72 10.59 -2.01 -13.98
CA ASN A 72 10.57 -2.63 -15.30
C ASN A 72 9.57 -3.80 -15.37
N ALA A 73 9.45 -4.61 -14.32
CA ALA A 73 8.45 -5.68 -14.25
C ALA A 73 7.00 -5.14 -14.30
N ILE A 74 6.75 -3.96 -13.72
CA ILE A 74 5.44 -3.31 -13.77
C ILE A 74 5.20 -2.68 -15.14
N GLU A 75 6.19 -1.99 -15.72
CA GLU A 75 6.10 -1.41 -17.07
C GLU A 75 5.76 -2.48 -18.10
N GLU A 76 6.46 -3.62 -18.06
CA GLU A 76 6.22 -4.77 -18.91
C GLU A 76 4.81 -5.35 -18.72
N LYS A 77 4.36 -5.49 -17.45
CA LYS A 77 3.06 -6.06 -17.11
C LYS A 77 1.87 -5.19 -17.56
N PHE A 78 1.94 -3.89 -17.37
CA PHE A 78 0.84 -2.95 -17.60
C PHE A 78 0.96 -2.14 -18.89
N ALA A 79 1.97 -2.41 -19.71
CA ALA A 79 2.28 -1.67 -20.94
C ALA A 79 2.27 -0.14 -20.68
N VAL A 80 3.02 0.32 -19.69
CA VAL A 80 3.10 1.70 -19.22
C VAL A 80 4.54 2.14 -19.11
N ASP A 81 4.85 3.39 -19.46
CA ASP A 81 6.17 3.99 -19.25
C ASP A 81 6.18 4.74 -17.91
N LEU A 82 6.99 4.24 -16.97
CA LEU A 82 7.22 4.82 -15.67
C LEU A 82 8.62 5.46 -15.55
N THR A 83 9.38 5.49 -16.64
CA THR A 83 10.72 6.08 -16.68
C THR A 83 10.65 7.56 -16.30
N GLY A 84 11.42 7.95 -15.30
CA GLY A 84 11.44 9.33 -14.79
C GLY A 84 10.16 9.77 -14.06
N LYS A 85 9.16 8.90 -13.91
CA LYS A 85 7.98 9.22 -13.11
C LYS A 85 8.32 9.18 -11.62
N PRO A 86 7.91 10.20 -10.85
CA PRO A 86 8.13 10.23 -9.41
C PRO A 86 7.37 9.12 -8.70
N THR A 87 7.94 8.66 -7.59
CA THR A 87 7.31 7.70 -6.70
C THR A 87 7.04 8.33 -5.34
N MET A 88 5.99 7.86 -4.70
CA MET A 88 5.74 8.13 -3.29
C MET A 88 5.24 6.87 -2.61
N TYR A 89 5.64 6.64 -1.35
CA TYR A 89 5.07 5.55 -0.57
C TYR A 89 4.68 5.98 0.83
N THR A 90 3.75 5.23 1.38
CA THR A 90 3.30 5.36 2.76
C THR A 90 3.24 3.98 3.41
N VAL A 91 3.40 3.96 4.72
CA VAL A 91 3.30 2.77 5.55
C VAL A 91 2.06 2.89 6.42
N ARG A 92 1.29 1.81 6.53
CA ARG A 92 0.08 1.72 7.35
C ARG A 92 0.24 0.61 8.40
N GLY A 93 -0.13 0.90 9.65
CA GLY A 93 -0.14 -0.09 10.73
C GLY A 93 -1.53 -0.50 11.16
N PHE A 94 -2.46 0.43 11.14
CA PHE A 94 -3.80 0.27 11.70
C PHE A 94 -4.86 0.95 10.82
N LEU A 95 -6.08 0.42 10.85
CA LEU A 95 -7.26 1.01 10.26
C LEU A 95 -8.27 1.43 11.34
N ARG A 96 -9.07 2.44 10.99
CA ARG A 96 -10.29 2.85 11.72
C ARG A 96 -11.51 2.35 10.97
N GLU A 97 -12.63 2.20 11.65
CA GLU A 97 -13.90 1.79 11.02
C GLU A 97 -14.30 2.63 9.80
N ARG A 98 -13.97 3.92 9.81
CA ARG A 98 -14.27 4.84 8.71
C ARG A 98 -13.32 4.73 7.52
N ASP A 99 -12.24 3.97 7.63
CA ASP A 99 -11.32 3.74 6.54
C ASP A 99 -11.92 2.66 5.58
N GLY A 100 -11.54 2.68 4.31
CA GLY A 100 -12.01 1.71 3.33
C GLY A 100 -13.26 2.11 2.54
N GLN A 101 -13.67 3.38 2.59
CA GLN A 101 -14.75 3.89 1.75
C GLN A 101 -14.49 3.61 0.28
N ILE A 102 -15.55 3.36 -0.49
CA ILE A 102 -15.47 3.15 -1.94
C ILE A 102 -14.93 4.41 -2.61
N HIS A 103 -13.88 4.26 -3.40
CA HIS A 103 -13.28 5.36 -4.17
C HIS A 103 -12.48 4.84 -5.36
N THR A 104 -12.12 5.73 -6.26
CA THR A 104 -11.01 5.57 -7.19
C THR A 104 -9.83 6.39 -6.72
N ASP A 105 -8.64 6.00 -7.10
CA ASP A 105 -7.44 6.78 -6.84
C ASP A 105 -7.45 8.13 -7.59
N SER A 106 -6.72 9.11 -7.06
CA SER A 106 -6.52 10.41 -7.69
C SER A 106 -6.02 10.25 -9.14
N LYS A 107 -6.48 11.15 -10.04
CA LYS A 107 -6.03 11.20 -11.44
C LYS A 107 -4.53 11.42 -11.62
N THR A 108 -3.85 11.85 -10.57
CA THR A 108 -2.39 12.03 -10.56
C THR A 108 -1.62 10.76 -10.30
N LYS A 109 -2.28 9.65 -9.92
CA LYS A 109 -1.64 8.34 -9.81
C LYS A 109 -1.68 7.61 -11.16
N ILE A 110 -0.62 6.92 -11.49
CA ILE A 110 -0.50 6.09 -12.70
C ILE A 110 -0.68 4.63 -12.32
N ILE A 111 0.13 4.16 -11.38
CA ILE A 111 0.11 2.80 -10.83
C ILE A 111 0.00 2.90 -9.31
N THR A 112 -0.84 2.06 -8.74
CA THR A 112 -0.92 1.83 -7.30
C THR A 112 -0.47 0.42 -6.98
N VAL A 113 0.44 0.31 -6.03
CA VAL A 113 0.95 -0.93 -5.46
C VAL A 113 0.57 -1.00 -4.00
N LEU A 114 -0.02 -2.11 -3.58
CA LEU A 114 -0.26 -2.45 -2.18
C LEU A 114 0.48 -3.76 -1.87
N LEU A 115 1.40 -3.71 -0.92
CA LEU A 115 2.07 -4.89 -0.38
C LEU A 115 1.66 -5.09 1.06
N TYR A 116 0.98 -6.20 1.34
CA TYR A 116 0.49 -6.51 2.69
C TYR A 116 1.59 -7.14 3.54
N MET A 117 1.65 -6.70 4.80
CA MET A 117 2.72 -7.02 5.75
C MET A 117 2.14 -7.52 7.08
N ASN A 118 1.06 -8.28 7.02
CA ASN A 118 0.47 -8.94 8.17
C ASN A 118 1.09 -10.34 8.35
N ASP A 119 0.62 -11.09 9.34
CA ASP A 119 1.03 -12.47 9.54
C ASP A 119 0.54 -13.35 8.36
N ASP A 120 0.95 -14.62 8.33
CA ASP A 120 0.71 -15.55 7.22
C ASP A 120 -0.78 -15.78 6.89
N SER A 121 -1.69 -15.49 7.83
CA SER A 121 -3.14 -15.61 7.66
C SER A 121 -3.86 -14.33 8.05
N TRP A 122 -5.03 -14.13 7.48
CA TRP A 122 -5.95 -13.07 7.86
C TRP A 122 -7.27 -13.66 8.33
N GLU A 123 -7.45 -13.72 9.64
CA GLU A 123 -8.61 -14.38 10.26
C GLU A 123 -9.89 -13.54 10.20
N SER A 124 -9.76 -12.20 10.08
CA SER A 124 -10.94 -11.33 10.03
C SER A 124 -11.73 -11.52 8.74
N PRO A 125 -13.06 -11.61 8.82
CA PRO A 125 -13.93 -11.61 7.63
C PRO A 125 -13.99 -10.23 6.94
N THR A 126 -13.53 -9.15 7.61
CA THR A 126 -13.53 -7.79 7.09
C THR A 126 -12.11 -7.24 6.93
N GLY A 127 -11.97 -6.04 6.34
CA GLY A 127 -10.67 -5.42 6.09
C GLY A 127 -9.94 -5.96 4.87
N ARG A 128 -10.56 -6.86 4.10
CA ARG A 128 -10.07 -7.36 2.80
C ARG A 128 -10.45 -6.35 1.72
N LEU A 129 -9.49 -5.95 0.89
CA LEU A 129 -9.74 -4.98 -0.17
C LEU A 129 -10.51 -5.64 -1.30
N ARG A 130 -11.60 -5.00 -1.73
CA ARG A 130 -12.41 -5.42 -2.87
C ARG A 130 -12.17 -4.50 -4.06
N LEU A 131 -11.94 -5.08 -5.22
CA LEU A 131 -11.92 -4.38 -6.51
C LEU A 131 -13.32 -4.49 -7.11
N LEU A 132 -13.95 -3.33 -7.34
CA LEU A 132 -15.40 -3.24 -7.54
C LEU A 132 -15.75 -2.97 -9.00
N ARG A 133 -16.91 -3.49 -9.45
CA ARG A 133 -17.47 -3.20 -10.77
C ARG A 133 -18.22 -1.88 -10.85
N ASN A 134 -18.53 -1.27 -9.70
CA ASN A 134 -19.17 0.06 -9.63
C ASN A 134 -18.69 0.83 -8.38
N GLY A 135 -19.06 2.12 -8.34
CA GLY A 135 -18.66 3.03 -7.26
C GLY A 135 -19.61 3.12 -6.07
N SER A 136 -20.57 2.22 -5.93
CA SER A 136 -21.65 2.35 -4.93
C SER A 136 -21.93 1.11 -4.10
N ASP A 137 -21.44 -0.06 -4.51
CA ASP A 137 -21.78 -1.33 -3.88
C ASP A 137 -20.53 -2.18 -3.62
N LEU A 138 -20.21 -2.42 -2.35
CA LEU A 138 -19.10 -3.27 -1.93
C LEU A 138 -19.33 -4.75 -2.28
N GLU A 139 -20.56 -5.19 -2.45
CA GLU A 139 -20.87 -6.60 -2.78
C GLU A 139 -20.70 -6.90 -4.28
N ASN A 140 -20.71 -5.86 -5.13
CA ASN A 140 -20.47 -6.01 -6.56
C ASN A 140 -18.96 -5.92 -6.89
N TYR A 141 -18.20 -6.91 -6.41
CA TYR A 141 -16.76 -6.99 -6.61
C TYR A 141 -16.34 -8.09 -7.59
N ALA A 142 -15.20 -7.92 -8.24
CA ALA A 142 -14.57 -8.94 -9.06
C ALA A 142 -13.64 -9.83 -8.24
N VAL A 143 -12.90 -9.22 -7.32
CA VAL A 143 -11.95 -9.91 -6.44
C VAL A 143 -11.93 -9.27 -5.05
N GLU A 144 -11.79 -10.11 -4.03
CA GLU A 144 -11.48 -9.72 -2.67
C GLU A 144 -10.06 -10.16 -2.34
N VAL A 145 -9.20 -9.20 -2.01
CA VAL A 145 -7.77 -9.41 -1.77
C VAL A 145 -7.53 -9.63 -0.28
N GLU A 146 -7.09 -10.82 0.07
CA GLU A 146 -6.68 -11.14 1.43
C GLU A 146 -5.40 -10.38 1.79
N PRO A 147 -5.37 -9.64 2.91
CA PRO A 147 -4.21 -8.88 3.31
C PRO A 147 -3.16 -9.72 4.07
N ALA A 148 -2.99 -11.00 3.72
CA ALA A 148 -1.94 -11.86 4.25
C ALA A 148 -0.55 -11.33 3.89
N GLY A 149 0.44 -11.60 4.75
CA GLY A 149 1.81 -11.14 4.55
C GLY A 149 2.39 -11.61 3.22
N GLY A 150 3.06 -10.71 2.50
CA GLY A 150 3.62 -11.00 1.19
C GLY A 150 2.62 -10.97 0.03
N THR A 151 1.33 -10.72 0.27
CA THR A 151 0.36 -10.51 -0.82
C THR A 151 0.58 -9.15 -1.45
N LEU A 152 0.81 -9.13 -2.76
CA LEU A 152 0.97 -7.93 -3.59
C LEU A 152 -0.28 -7.74 -4.43
N LEU A 153 -0.81 -6.52 -4.43
CA LEU A 153 -1.79 -6.04 -5.40
C LEU A 153 -1.18 -4.87 -6.17
N ILE A 154 -1.26 -4.93 -7.49
CA ILE A 154 -0.93 -3.79 -8.36
C ILE A 154 -2.11 -3.53 -9.26
N PHE A 155 -2.46 -2.26 -9.45
CA PHE A 155 -3.44 -1.87 -10.44
C PHE A 155 -3.09 -0.55 -11.12
N LYS A 156 -3.52 -0.45 -12.39
CA LYS A 156 -3.43 0.78 -13.17
C LYS A 156 -4.64 1.63 -12.83
N ARG A 157 -4.39 2.91 -12.51
CA ARG A 157 -5.46 3.86 -12.24
C ARG A 157 -6.31 4.08 -13.49
N SER A 158 -7.63 4.03 -13.32
CA SER A 158 -8.62 4.38 -14.34
C SER A 158 -9.84 5.03 -13.70
N ASP A 159 -10.75 5.58 -14.48
CA ASP A 159 -11.96 6.22 -13.95
C ASP A 159 -12.96 5.22 -13.36
N ASN A 160 -12.80 3.94 -13.65
CA ASN A 160 -13.58 2.83 -13.09
C ASN A 160 -12.78 1.92 -12.12
N SER A 161 -11.57 2.32 -11.72
CA SER A 161 -10.77 1.52 -10.76
C SER A 161 -11.28 1.66 -9.32
N TRP A 162 -12.58 1.37 -9.14
CA TRP A 162 -13.26 1.43 -7.86
C TRP A 162 -12.76 0.35 -6.91
N HIS A 163 -12.48 0.74 -5.69
CA HIS A 163 -12.07 -0.20 -4.65
C HIS A 163 -12.47 0.31 -3.26
N GLY A 164 -12.57 -0.62 -2.33
CA GLY A 164 -12.92 -0.34 -0.94
C GLY A 164 -12.93 -1.62 -0.11
N HIS A 165 -13.28 -1.51 1.16
CA HIS A 165 -13.47 -2.67 2.02
C HIS A 165 -14.50 -2.38 3.10
N HIS A 166 -15.10 -3.42 3.64
CA HIS A 166 -15.96 -3.30 4.80
C HIS A 166 -15.23 -2.67 5.99
N PRO A 167 -15.95 -1.95 6.86
CA PRO A 167 -15.38 -1.37 8.07
C PRO A 167 -14.55 -2.40 8.84
N PHE A 168 -13.34 -2.00 9.19
CA PHE A 168 -12.42 -2.78 10.01
C PHE A 168 -11.65 -1.85 10.92
N LYS A 169 -11.58 -2.21 12.20
CA LYS A 169 -10.77 -1.51 13.18
C LYS A 169 -9.75 -2.46 13.77
N GLY A 170 -8.49 -2.16 13.58
CA GLY A 170 -7.42 -3.00 14.12
C GLY A 170 -6.11 -2.89 13.36
N LYS A 171 -5.18 -3.77 13.73
CA LYS A 171 -3.88 -3.89 13.07
C LYS A 171 -4.08 -4.41 11.65
N ARG A 172 -3.63 -3.66 10.68
CA ARG A 172 -3.57 -4.05 9.26
C ARG A 172 -2.40 -3.32 8.62
N ARG A 173 -1.30 -4.03 8.49
CA ARG A 173 -0.04 -3.53 7.96
C ARG A 173 -0.06 -3.60 6.43
N ALA A 174 0.33 -2.51 5.80
CA ALA A 174 0.51 -2.45 4.35
C ALA A 174 1.49 -1.35 3.96
N ILE A 175 2.22 -1.58 2.89
CA ILE A 175 2.99 -0.57 2.17
C ILE A 175 2.14 -0.19 0.95
N GLN A 176 1.93 1.10 0.75
CA GLN A 176 1.32 1.63 -0.47
C GLN A 176 2.37 2.46 -1.22
N LEU A 177 2.75 2.00 -2.41
CA LEU A 177 3.65 2.70 -3.32
C LEU A 177 2.87 3.15 -4.56
N ASN A 178 3.11 4.38 -4.99
CA ASN A 178 2.48 4.93 -6.17
C ASN A 178 3.53 5.52 -7.12
N TRP A 179 3.38 5.28 -8.43
CA TRP A 179 3.94 6.13 -9.45
C TRP A 179 2.93 7.23 -9.77
N VAL A 180 3.41 8.48 -9.83
CA VAL A 180 2.56 9.65 -10.02
C VAL A 180 3.01 10.48 -11.24
N THR A 181 2.13 11.37 -11.71
CA THR A 181 2.33 12.12 -12.95
C THR A 181 3.52 13.06 -12.91
N ASP A 182 3.75 13.72 -11.77
CA ASP A 182 4.77 14.75 -11.62
C ASP A 182 5.20 14.96 -10.15
N GLN A 183 6.33 15.64 -9.95
CA GLN A 183 6.92 15.86 -8.63
C GLN A 183 6.06 16.72 -7.71
N SER A 184 5.26 17.63 -8.24
CA SER A 184 4.38 18.50 -7.42
C SER A 184 3.35 17.72 -6.64
N VAL A 185 2.97 16.53 -7.14
CA VAL A 185 2.08 15.60 -6.43
C VAL A 185 2.76 15.08 -5.17
N VAL A 186 4.02 14.66 -5.29
CA VAL A 186 4.82 14.16 -4.16
C VAL A 186 4.98 15.25 -3.11
N ASP A 187 5.36 16.44 -3.53
CA ASP A 187 5.61 17.60 -2.65
C ASP A 187 4.35 18.00 -1.87
N ARG A 188 3.20 18.02 -2.55
CA ARG A 188 1.90 18.32 -1.95
C ARG A 188 1.48 17.28 -0.91
N GLU A 189 1.61 16.00 -1.24
CA GLU A 189 1.24 14.91 -0.32
C GLU A 189 2.18 14.86 0.89
N GLN A 190 3.48 15.05 0.70
CA GLN A 190 4.45 15.16 1.80
C GLN A 190 4.18 16.39 2.69
N GLY A 191 3.83 17.52 2.09
CA GLY A 191 3.45 18.75 2.82
C GLY A 191 2.22 18.54 3.70
N ARG A 192 1.16 17.88 3.19
CA ARG A 192 -0.05 17.54 3.96
C ARG A 192 0.24 16.65 5.16
N HIS A 193 1.10 15.66 4.98
CA HIS A 193 1.48 14.74 6.05
C HIS A 193 2.42 15.40 7.07
N GLY A 194 3.33 16.26 6.64
CA GLY A 194 4.22 17.04 7.52
C GLY A 194 3.47 18.01 8.43
N PHE A 195 2.45 18.67 7.93
CA PHE A 195 1.61 19.60 8.71
C PHE A 195 0.73 18.85 9.73
N SER A 196 0.14 17.73 9.33
CA SER A 196 -0.70 16.90 10.19
C SER A 196 0.10 16.25 11.35
N SER A 197 1.34 15.86 11.12
CA SER A 197 2.19 15.26 12.16
C SER A 197 2.70 16.30 13.18
N LYS A 198 3.01 17.51 12.73
CA LYS A 198 3.41 18.64 13.62
C LYS A 198 2.25 19.06 14.53
N LEU A 199 1.03 19.14 13.99
CA LEU A 199 -0.16 19.53 14.78
C LEU A 199 -0.47 18.48 15.86
N LYS A 200 -0.35 17.18 15.55
CA LYS A 200 -0.56 16.12 16.55
C LYS A 200 0.46 16.11 17.67
N ARG A 201 1.71 16.49 17.42
CA ARG A 201 2.76 16.62 18.44
C ARG A 201 2.49 17.78 19.41
N LEU A 202 1.85 18.85 18.95
CA LEU A 202 1.50 20.01 19.79
C LEU A 202 0.33 19.76 20.73
N PHE A 203 -0.51 18.75 20.46
CA PHE A 203 -1.70 18.39 21.25
C PHE A 203 -1.58 17.08 22.03
N GLN A 204 -0.41 16.45 22.12
CA GLN A 204 -0.19 15.36 23.07
C GLN A 204 0.09 15.98 24.46
N PRO A 205 -0.78 15.75 25.46
CA PRO A 205 -0.47 16.12 26.82
C PRO A 205 0.75 15.32 27.28
N ALA A 206 1.73 16.00 27.85
CA ALA A 206 2.84 15.37 28.51
C ALA A 206 2.29 14.45 29.61
N LEU A 207 2.38 13.15 29.41
CA LEU A 207 2.13 12.17 30.46
C LEU A 207 3.26 12.36 31.49
N SER A 208 2.92 13.09 32.56
CA SER A 208 3.75 13.21 33.76
C SER A 208 3.91 11.82 34.35
N TRP A 209 5.09 11.30 34.32
CA TRP A 209 5.52 10.21 35.22
C TRP A 209 5.55 10.78 36.64
N GLY A 210 4.49 10.55 37.39
CA GLY A 210 4.43 10.74 38.83
C GLY A 210 4.83 9.44 39.48
N GLN A 211 5.69 9.57 40.46
CA GLN A 211 6.38 8.64 41.32
C GLN A 211 5.57 7.43 41.77
#